data_33e7102fe9052cf4481be42b826014dc
#
_entry.id   33e7102fe9052cf4481be42b826014dc
#
_cell.length_a   1.000
_cell.length_b   1.000
_cell.length_c   1.000
_cell.angle_alpha   90.00
_cell.angle_beta   90.00
_cell.angle_gamma   90.00
#
_symmetry.space_group_name_H-M   'P 1'
#
loop_
_entity.id
_entity.type
_entity.pdbx_description
1 polymer ?
#
loop_
_entity_poly.entity_id
_entity_poly.type
_entity_poly.pdbx_seq_one_letter_code
_entity_poly.pdbx_strand_id
1 'polypeptide(L)' 'MTVYKVVEASTVTDEALERIINEWVAKGWAFDGVQFAMRESSKRPAMAFVLFTRAAQDE' A
#
# COMPACT_ATOMS: atom_id res chain seq x y z
N MET A 1 1.71 6.78 -19.35
CA MET A 1 0.55 6.22 -18.61
C MET A 1 0.99 5.75 -17.25
N THR A 2 0.17 5.99 -16.24
CA THR A 2 0.50 5.61 -14.87
C THR A 2 -0.15 4.27 -14.54
N VAL A 3 0.61 3.39 -13.96
CA VAL A 3 0.13 2.08 -13.52
C VAL A 3 0.06 2.09 -12.00
N TYR A 4 -1.02 1.56 -11.47
CA TYR A 4 -1.22 1.47 -10.02
C TYR A 4 -1.04 0.05 -9.55
N LYS A 5 -0.53 -0.08 -8.34
CA LYS A 5 -0.46 -1.36 -7.65
C LYS A 5 -1.04 -1.19 -6.26
N VAL A 6 -1.90 -2.12 -5.86
CA VAL A 6 -2.52 -2.09 -4.53
C VAL A 6 -2.07 -3.33 -3.79
N VAL A 7 -1.52 -3.12 -2.60
CA VAL A 7 -1.06 -4.22 -1.75
C VAL A 7 -1.91 -4.22 -0.49
N GLU A 8 -2.56 -5.35 -0.25
CA GLU A 8 -3.44 -5.50 0.90
C GLU A 8 -2.63 -5.90 2.12
N ALA A 9 -2.89 -5.25 3.25
CA ALA A 9 -2.23 -5.56 4.51
C ALA A 9 -3.30 -5.95 5.54
N SER A 10 -3.25 -7.20 5.99
CA SER A 10 -4.18 -7.67 7.01
C SER A 10 -3.70 -7.33 8.41
N THR A 11 -2.42 -7.05 8.56
CA THR A 11 -1.84 -6.59 9.83
C THR A 11 -1.51 -5.11 9.68
N VAL A 12 -2.17 -4.27 10.47
CA VAL A 12 -2.01 -2.83 10.33
C VAL A 12 -1.18 -2.32 11.49
N THR A 13 0.12 -2.40 11.31
CA THR A 13 1.10 -1.87 12.25
C THR A 13 2.11 -1.07 11.43
N ASP A 14 2.84 -0.19 12.11
CA ASP A 14 3.85 0.59 11.42
C ASP A 14 4.92 -0.33 10.83
N GLU A 15 5.28 -1.39 11.53
CA GLU A 15 6.30 -2.32 11.04
C GLU A 15 5.83 -3.04 9.77
N ALA A 16 4.59 -3.49 9.77
CA ALA A 16 4.07 -4.20 8.61
C ALA A 16 3.96 -3.28 7.41
N LEU A 17 3.47 -2.06 7.61
CA LEU A 17 3.32 -1.11 6.53
C LEU A 17 4.68 -0.67 6.01
N GLU A 18 5.62 -0.45 6.91
CA GLU A 18 6.96 -0.03 6.52
C GLU A 18 7.63 -1.10 5.65
N ARG A 19 7.46 -2.36 6.03
CA ARG A 19 8.03 -3.47 5.25
C ARG A 19 7.43 -3.51 3.84
N ILE A 20 6.12 -3.37 3.75
CA ILE A 20 5.44 -3.39 2.46
C ILE A 20 5.91 -2.23 1.59
N ILE A 21 5.95 -1.04 2.16
CA ILE A 21 6.34 0.15 1.40
C ILE A 21 7.77 0.00 0.91
N ASN A 22 8.68 -0.42 1.79
CA ASN A 22 10.08 -0.53 1.40
C ASN A 22 10.30 -1.63 0.38
N GLU A 23 9.55 -2.72 0.49
CA GLU A 23 9.67 -3.81 -0.46
C GLU A 23 9.34 -3.36 -1.88
N TRP A 24 8.24 -2.64 -2.04
CA TRP A 24 7.78 -2.27 -3.37
C TRP A 24 8.53 -1.07 -3.92
N VAL A 25 8.95 -0.15 -3.04
CA VAL A 25 9.79 0.96 -3.47
C VAL A 25 11.12 0.43 -4.00
N ALA A 26 11.67 -0.60 -3.35
CA ALA A 26 12.90 -1.22 -3.83
C ALA A 26 12.73 -1.87 -5.20
N LYS A 27 11.50 -2.22 -5.57
CA LYS A 27 11.22 -2.83 -6.87
C LYS A 27 10.90 -1.80 -7.95
N GLY A 28 11.03 -0.51 -7.62
CA GLY A 28 10.83 0.54 -8.60
C GLY A 28 9.48 1.22 -8.56
N TRP A 29 8.68 0.95 -7.53
CA TRP A 29 7.38 1.58 -7.38
C TRP A 29 7.49 2.81 -6.51
N ALA A 30 6.65 3.81 -6.75
CA ALA A 30 6.57 5.01 -5.94
C ALA A 30 5.38 4.88 -5.00
N PHE A 31 5.59 5.19 -3.74
CA PHE A 31 4.52 5.13 -2.75
C PHE A 31 3.52 6.25 -3.02
N ASP A 32 2.24 5.91 -3.05
CA ASP A 32 1.18 6.86 -3.39
C ASP A 32 0.25 7.15 -2.21
N GLY A 33 0.13 6.23 -1.27
CA GLY A 33 -0.73 6.46 -0.12
C GLY A 33 -1.25 5.18 0.47
N VAL A 34 -1.99 5.33 1.57
CA VAL A 34 -2.58 4.21 2.29
C VAL A 34 -4.05 4.51 2.53
N GLN A 35 -4.90 3.54 2.24
CA GLN A 35 -6.31 3.60 2.58
C GLN A 35 -6.58 2.57 3.66
N PHE A 36 -7.38 2.94 4.65
CA PHE A 36 -7.69 2.05 5.75
C PHE A 36 -9.14 1.63 5.71
N ALA A 37 -9.39 0.36 6.01
CA ALA A 37 -10.74 -0.15 6.17
C ALA A 37 -10.97 -0.36 7.66
N MET A 38 -12.01 0.28 8.19
CA MET A 38 -12.32 0.25 9.61
C MET A 38 -13.53 -0.61 9.83
N ARG A 39 -13.52 -1.35 10.92
CA ARG A 39 -14.72 -2.02 11.36
C ARG A 39 -15.55 -1.05 12.16
N GLU A 40 -16.85 -1.23 12.12
CA GLU A 40 -17.80 -0.30 12.69
C GLU A 40 -17.58 -0.04 14.18
N SER A 41 -17.25 -1.07 14.93
CA SER A 41 -17.09 -0.95 16.36
C SER A 41 -15.63 -0.94 16.83
N SER A 42 -14.70 -0.85 15.89
CA SER A 42 -13.29 -0.94 16.20
C SER A 42 -12.63 0.43 16.13
N LYS A 43 -11.69 0.68 17.01
CA LYS A 43 -10.91 1.91 16.98
C LYS A 43 -9.65 1.76 16.13
N ARG A 44 -9.36 0.54 15.68
CA ARG A 44 -8.20 0.28 14.85
C ARG A 44 -8.63 -0.17 13.48
N PRO A 45 -7.86 0.18 12.44
CA PRO A 45 -8.17 -0.32 11.11
C PRO A 45 -8.10 -1.84 11.08
N ALA A 46 -9.07 -2.44 10.41
CA ALA A 46 -9.07 -3.89 10.24
C ALA A 46 -8.09 -4.29 9.15
N MET A 47 -7.86 -3.42 8.20
CA MET A 47 -7.11 -3.74 7.01
C MET A 47 -6.61 -2.46 6.37
N ALA A 48 -5.51 -2.54 5.65
CA ALA A 48 -4.97 -1.40 4.93
C ALA A 48 -4.68 -1.79 3.49
N PHE A 49 -4.82 -0.82 2.61
CA PHE A 49 -4.48 -0.99 1.20
C PHE A 49 -3.42 0.04 0.87
N VAL A 50 -2.23 -0.43 0.54
CA VAL A 50 -1.10 0.44 0.26
C VAL A 50 -1.03 0.61 -1.24
N LEU A 51 -0.99 1.85 -1.68
CA LEU A 51 -1.06 2.16 -3.11
C LEU A 51 0.31 2.62 -3.61
N PHE A 52 0.65 2.12 -4.77
CA PHE A 52 1.90 2.47 -5.43
C PHE A 52 1.62 2.81 -6.88
N THR A 53 2.48 3.63 -7.45
CA THR A 53 2.37 4.00 -8.86
C THR A 53 3.72 3.87 -9.52
N ARG A 54 3.69 3.73 -10.83
CA ARG A 54 4.88 3.92 -11.64
C ARG A 54 4.45 4.16 -13.08
N ALA A 55 5.35 4.71 -13.85
CA ALA A 55 5.09 4.96 -15.26
C ALA A 55 5.16 3.64 -16.01
N ALA A 56 4.16 3.39 -16.84
CA ALA A 56 4.19 2.22 -17.70
C ALA A 56 5.25 2.41 -18.75
N GLN A 57 5.95 1.32 -19.06
CA GLN A 57 6.94 1.36 -20.11
C GLN A 57 6.24 1.18 -21.44
N ASP A 58 6.61 2.01 -22.38
CA ASP A 58 6.09 1.88 -23.74
C ASP A 58 7.05 1.03 -24.53
N GLU A 59 6.51 0.11 -25.24
CA GLU A 59 7.33 -0.78 -26.05
C GLU A 59 7.34 -0.42 -27.49
#